data_a95f63098686b20eda913f5fc2b3a0c2
#
_entry.id   a95f63098686b20eda913f5fc2b3a0c2
#
_cell.length_a   1.000
_cell.length_b   1.000
_cell.length_c   1.000
_cell.angle_alpha   90.00
_cell.angle_beta   90.00
_cell.angle_gamma   90.00
#
_symmetry.space_group_name_H-M   'P 1'
#
loop_
_entity.id
_entity.type
_entity.pdbx_description
1 polymer ?
#
loop_
_entity_poly.entity_id
_entity_poly.type
_entity_poly.pdbx_seq_one_letter_code
_entity_poly.pdbx_strand_id
1 'polypeptide(L)'
;MVKLLIVNGSPRAPRSNSRRYAELFQARWKGEARYVALTAKNHAELAAAAADCTDLLLVFPPYADGLPAPLLRFLEFLEGAGPEHRPRISVLINCGFLEPHQNDVAVDMVRLFCLENGYPFGACLKIGGGEAILGTPFAFLVRRSIRALARAVAAGRSAELAVTMPLSPRSFVRASTRYWTQMGAANGCTPEQMASMDIEPQP
;
A
#
# COMPACT_ATOMS: atom_id res chain seq x y z
N MET A 1 -7.48 -12.85 -21.65
CA MET A 1 -8.15 -12.55 -20.36
C MET A 1 -7.12 -11.87 -19.48
N VAL A 2 -7.44 -10.76 -18.82
CA VAL A 2 -6.49 -10.04 -17.96
C VAL A 2 -6.32 -10.84 -16.67
N LYS A 3 -5.11 -11.33 -16.44
CA LYS A 3 -4.72 -12.02 -15.20
C LYS A 3 -4.01 -11.04 -14.29
N LEU A 4 -4.53 -10.84 -13.10
CA LEU A 4 -4.00 -9.91 -12.11
C LEU A 4 -3.40 -10.64 -10.92
N LEU A 5 -2.15 -10.34 -10.60
CA LEU A 5 -1.53 -10.70 -9.33
C LEU A 5 -1.55 -9.48 -8.39
N ILE A 6 -2.19 -9.62 -7.23
CA ILE A 6 -2.21 -8.60 -6.17
C ILE A 6 -1.21 -9.03 -5.09
N VAL A 7 -0.14 -8.26 -4.94
CA VAL A 7 0.93 -8.53 -3.99
C VAL A 7 0.87 -7.53 -2.83
N ASN A 8 0.59 -8.03 -1.62
CA ASN A 8 0.64 -7.23 -0.42
C ASN A 8 2.06 -7.24 0.16
N GLY A 9 2.76 -6.11 -0.01
CA GLY A 9 4.12 -5.88 0.49
C GLY A 9 4.20 -5.33 1.92
N SER A 10 3.09 -5.26 2.65
CA SER A 10 3.12 -4.79 4.04
C SER A 10 3.83 -5.79 4.96
N PRO A 11 4.84 -5.36 5.75
CA PRO A 11 5.47 -6.22 6.76
C PRO A 11 4.52 -6.72 7.84
N ARG A 12 3.37 -6.06 8.02
CA ARG A 12 2.34 -6.42 9.00
C ARG A 12 1.26 -7.36 8.43
N ALA A 13 1.45 -7.88 7.21
CA ALA A 13 0.56 -8.90 6.70
C ALA A 13 0.59 -10.14 7.64
N PRO A 14 -0.55 -10.81 7.85
CA PRO A 14 -1.86 -10.67 7.24
C PRO A 14 -2.79 -9.60 7.86
N ARG A 15 -2.40 -8.97 8.98
CA ARG A 15 -3.21 -7.99 9.72
C ARG A 15 -2.76 -6.57 9.38
N SER A 16 -2.96 -6.14 8.14
CA SER A 16 -2.54 -4.82 7.66
C SER A 16 -3.69 -4.04 7.02
N ASN A 17 -3.60 -2.71 7.03
CA ASN A 17 -4.53 -1.88 6.25
C ASN A 17 -4.37 -2.13 4.75
N SER A 18 -3.17 -2.42 4.27
CA SER A 18 -2.91 -2.81 2.88
C SER A 18 -3.74 -4.02 2.45
N ARG A 19 -3.92 -5.02 3.32
CA ARG A 19 -4.83 -6.15 3.06
C ARG A 19 -6.28 -5.67 2.86
N ARG A 20 -6.78 -4.79 3.74
CA ARG A 20 -8.14 -4.25 3.62
C ARG A 20 -8.34 -3.50 2.30
N TYR A 21 -7.33 -2.74 1.85
CA TYR A 21 -7.37 -2.05 0.56
C TYR A 21 -7.30 -3.01 -0.62
N ALA A 22 -6.47 -4.05 -0.54
CA ALA A 22 -6.41 -5.11 -1.55
C ALA A 22 -7.76 -5.85 -1.69
N GLU A 23 -8.41 -6.18 -0.58
CA GLU A 23 -9.75 -6.79 -0.55
C GLU A 23 -10.81 -5.88 -1.19
N LEU A 24 -10.77 -4.57 -0.90
CA LEU A 24 -11.66 -3.59 -1.52
C LEU A 24 -11.43 -3.47 -3.03
N PHE A 25 -10.18 -3.57 -3.48
CA PHE A 25 -9.85 -3.59 -4.91
C PHE A 25 -10.33 -4.88 -5.55
N GLN A 26 -10.03 -6.04 -4.97
CA GLN A 26 -10.42 -7.35 -5.48
C GLN A 26 -11.95 -7.46 -5.63
N ALA A 27 -12.72 -6.92 -4.70
CA ALA A 27 -14.19 -6.86 -4.78
C ALA A 27 -14.71 -6.00 -5.95
N ARG A 28 -13.87 -5.20 -6.59
CA ARG A 28 -14.20 -4.36 -7.78
C ARG A 28 -13.62 -4.92 -9.08
N TRP A 29 -12.74 -5.88 -8.98
CA TRP A 29 -12.13 -6.53 -10.12
C TRP A 29 -13.08 -7.54 -10.75
N LYS A 30 -13.21 -7.53 -12.08
CA LYS A 30 -14.13 -8.43 -12.80
C LYS A 30 -13.42 -9.58 -13.50
N GLY A 31 -12.08 -9.59 -13.52
CA GLY A 31 -11.27 -10.62 -14.14
C GLY A 31 -10.75 -11.65 -13.13
N GLU A 32 -9.87 -12.52 -13.60
CA GLU A 32 -9.13 -13.43 -12.75
C GLU A 32 -8.12 -12.62 -11.90
N ALA A 33 -8.15 -12.81 -10.58
CA ALA A 33 -7.21 -12.16 -9.67
C ALA A 33 -6.77 -13.12 -8.55
N ARG A 34 -5.45 -13.17 -8.33
CA ARG A 34 -4.83 -13.90 -7.22
C ARG A 34 -4.27 -12.88 -6.23
N TYR A 35 -4.66 -12.96 -4.96
CA TYR A 35 -4.05 -12.17 -3.87
C TYR A 35 -3.03 -13.01 -3.12
N VAL A 36 -1.86 -12.42 -2.86
CA VAL A 36 -0.80 -13.03 -2.04
C VAL A 36 -0.15 -11.96 -1.15
N ALA A 37 0.13 -12.32 0.10
CA ALA A 37 0.97 -11.51 0.98
C ALA A 37 2.43 -11.94 0.83
N LEU A 38 3.34 -10.97 0.77
CA LEU A 38 4.78 -11.24 0.80
C LEU A 38 5.21 -11.81 2.15
N THR A 39 6.06 -12.81 2.08
CA THR A 39 6.71 -13.43 3.23
C THR A 39 8.19 -13.61 2.92
N ALA A 40 9.03 -13.88 3.91
CA ALA A 40 10.45 -14.12 3.69
C ALA A 40 10.77 -15.32 2.76
N LYS A 41 9.78 -16.17 2.44
CA LYS A 41 9.98 -17.44 1.75
C LYS A 41 9.36 -17.54 0.35
N ASN A 42 8.51 -16.58 -0.06
CA ASN A 42 7.73 -16.73 -1.30
C ASN A 42 8.10 -15.77 -2.43
N HIS A 43 9.21 -15.05 -2.33
CA HIS A 43 9.61 -14.05 -3.34
C HIS A 43 9.83 -14.70 -4.72
N ALA A 44 10.62 -15.78 -4.78
CA ALA A 44 10.91 -16.47 -6.04
C ALA A 44 9.65 -17.06 -6.70
N GLU A 45 8.78 -17.71 -5.90
CA GLU A 45 7.50 -18.25 -6.38
C GLU A 45 6.62 -17.14 -6.97
N LEU A 46 6.55 -15.99 -6.28
CA LEU A 46 5.73 -14.86 -6.73
C LEU A 46 6.31 -14.16 -7.96
N ALA A 47 7.63 -14.07 -8.08
CA ALA A 47 8.28 -13.55 -9.27
C ALA A 47 7.97 -14.42 -10.49
N ALA A 48 8.03 -15.75 -10.33
CA ALA A 48 7.62 -16.68 -11.38
C ALA A 48 6.12 -16.55 -11.72
N ALA A 49 5.25 -16.45 -10.69
CA ALA A 49 3.82 -16.26 -10.91
C ALA A 49 3.48 -14.92 -11.59
N ALA A 50 4.28 -13.89 -11.39
CA ALA A 50 4.10 -12.60 -12.05
C ALA A 50 4.32 -12.67 -13.57
N ALA A 51 5.22 -13.55 -14.04
CA ALA A 51 5.46 -13.76 -15.46
C ALA A 51 4.23 -14.29 -16.22
N ASP A 52 3.33 -15.00 -15.54
CA ASP A 52 2.09 -15.55 -16.11
C ASP A 52 0.92 -14.54 -16.07
N CYS A 53 1.13 -13.34 -15.54
CA CYS A 53 0.12 -12.31 -15.37
C CYS A 53 0.29 -11.18 -16.38
N THR A 54 -0.81 -10.53 -16.76
CA THR A 54 -0.77 -9.29 -17.56
C THR A 54 -0.56 -8.06 -16.69
N ASP A 55 -1.00 -8.12 -15.44
CA ASP A 55 -0.98 -7.00 -14.49
C ASP A 55 -0.53 -7.46 -13.11
N LEU A 56 0.28 -6.61 -12.46
CA LEU A 56 0.75 -6.76 -11.10
C LEU A 56 0.33 -5.52 -10.30
N LEU A 57 -0.45 -5.71 -9.24
CA LEU A 57 -0.82 -4.64 -8.30
C LEU A 57 -0.02 -4.78 -7.01
N LEU A 58 0.87 -3.85 -6.76
CA LEU A 58 1.61 -3.74 -5.50
C LEU A 58 0.77 -2.95 -4.49
N VAL A 59 0.50 -3.55 -3.32
CA VAL A 59 -0.29 -2.92 -2.25
C VAL A 59 0.54 -2.88 -0.98
N PHE A 60 0.91 -1.68 -0.51
CA PHE A 60 1.85 -1.54 0.60
C PHE A 60 1.73 -0.17 1.30
N PRO A 61 2.23 0.00 2.53
CA PRO A 61 2.48 1.29 3.14
C PRO A 61 3.94 1.69 2.92
N PRO A 62 4.29 3.01 2.91
CA PRO A 62 5.68 3.42 2.97
C PRO A 62 6.29 3.10 4.35
N TYR A 63 7.59 2.83 4.37
CA TYR A 63 8.40 2.69 5.59
C TYR A 63 9.64 3.55 5.43
N ALA A 64 9.89 4.45 6.38
CA ALA A 64 10.94 5.44 6.28
C ALA A 64 10.95 6.13 4.90
N ASP A 65 9.79 6.61 4.48
CA ASP A 65 9.47 7.25 3.20
C ASP A 65 9.71 6.42 1.94
N GLY A 66 10.22 5.19 2.07
CA GLY A 66 10.54 4.29 0.97
C GLY A 66 9.69 3.02 0.95
N LEU A 67 10.17 2.05 0.17
CA LEU A 67 9.55 0.73 0.06
C LEU A 67 9.84 -0.13 1.30
N PRO A 68 8.88 -0.93 1.78
CA PRO A 68 9.15 -1.93 2.81
C PRO A 68 10.18 -2.96 2.35
N ALA A 69 11.07 -3.39 3.25
CA ALA A 69 12.13 -4.36 2.93
C ALA A 69 11.63 -5.65 2.23
N PRO A 70 10.49 -6.26 2.61
CA PRO A 70 9.97 -7.40 1.85
C PRO A 70 9.64 -7.06 0.39
N LEU A 71 9.16 -5.84 0.13
CA LEU A 71 8.84 -5.42 -1.23
C LEU A 71 10.10 -5.13 -2.05
N LEU A 72 11.12 -4.50 -1.45
CA LEU A 72 12.44 -4.34 -2.10
C LEU A 72 13.01 -5.68 -2.53
N ARG A 73 13.02 -6.65 -1.63
CA ARG A 73 13.46 -8.03 -1.94
C ARG A 73 12.66 -8.65 -3.09
N PHE A 74 11.36 -8.43 -3.13
CA PHE A 74 10.54 -8.95 -4.22
C PHE A 74 10.90 -8.31 -5.58
N LEU A 75 11.18 -7.01 -5.60
CA LEU A 75 11.64 -6.31 -6.81
C LEU A 75 12.99 -6.84 -7.28
N GLU A 76 13.95 -7.13 -6.37
CA GLU A 76 15.22 -7.80 -6.70
C GLU A 76 14.99 -9.16 -7.39
N PHE A 77 14.03 -9.95 -6.94
CA PHE A 77 13.67 -11.22 -7.58
C PHE A 77 13.03 -11.01 -8.97
N LEU A 78 12.21 -9.97 -9.14
CA LEU A 78 11.64 -9.62 -10.45
C LEU A 78 12.72 -9.16 -11.43
N GLU A 79 13.72 -8.41 -10.97
CA GLU A 79 14.88 -8.00 -11.77
C GLU A 79 15.67 -9.23 -12.26
N GLY A 80 16.06 -10.13 -11.33
CA GLY A 80 16.85 -11.32 -11.62
C GLY A 80 16.11 -12.38 -12.43
N ALA A 81 14.79 -12.46 -12.33
CA ALA A 81 13.98 -13.43 -13.07
C ALA A 81 13.91 -13.14 -14.57
N GLY A 82 14.14 -11.88 -14.99
CA GLY A 82 14.16 -11.45 -16.38
C GLY A 82 13.00 -11.99 -17.23
N PRO A 83 11.71 -11.92 -16.80
CA PRO A 83 10.63 -12.60 -17.49
C PRO A 83 10.54 -12.11 -18.95
N GLU A 84 10.37 -13.03 -19.87
CA GLU A 84 10.09 -12.69 -21.29
C GLU A 84 8.85 -11.79 -21.39
N HIS A 85 7.86 -12.04 -20.56
CA HIS A 85 6.67 -11.23 -20.41
C HIS A 85 6.73 -10.42 -19.10
N ARG A 86 6.72 -9.08 -19.23
CA ARG A 86 6.73 -8.15 -18.10
C ARG A 86 5.32 -7.62 -17.83
N PRO A 87 4.66 -8.02 -16.73
CA PRO A 87 3.35 -7.49 -16.38
C PRO A 87 3.40 -5.99 -16.15
N ARG A 88 2.29 -5.29 -16.43
CA ARG A 88 2.16 -3.89 -16.07
C ARG A 88 2.07 -3.75 -14.55
N ILE A 89 2.95 -2.96 -13.95
CA ILE A 89 2.98 -2.73 -12.51
C ILE A 89 2.14 -1.51 -12.15
N SER A 90 1.12 -1.71 -11.33
CA SER A 90 0.28 -0.66 -10.73
C SER A 90 0.48 -0.62 -9.21
N VAL A 91 0.19 0.53 -8.59
CA VAL A 91 0.45 0.76 -7.17
C VAL A 91 -0.81 1.20 -6.44
N LEU A 92 -1.07 0.60 -5.28
CA LEU A 92 -2.01 1.07 -4.28
C LEU A 92 -1.26 1.24 -2.95
N ILE A 93 -1.00 2.48 -2.57
CA ILE A 93 -0.17 2.81 -1.42
C ILE A 93 -0.96 3.62 -0.40
N ASN A 94 -0.67 3.40 0.89
CA ASN A 94 -1.38 4.08 1.98
C ASN A 94 -0.42 4.49 3.10
N CYS A 95 -0.53 5.73 3.59
CA CYS A 95 0.24 6.22 4.73
C CYS A 95 -0.68 6.70 5.87
N GLY A 96 -0.11 6.86 7.06
CA GLY A 96 -0.80 7.40 8.23
C GLY A 96 -0.98 8.92 8.20
N PHE A 97 -0.19 9.64 7.39
CA PHE A 97 -0.28 11.09 7.25
C PHE A 97 -1.54 11.52 6.49
N LEU A 98 -2.03 12.73 6.77
CA LEU A 98 -3.18 13.27 6.06
C LEU A 98 -2.89 13.49 4.58
N GLU A 99 -1.66 13.86 4.25
CA GLU A 99 -1.21 14.25 2.93
C GLU A 99 -0.84 13.03 2.07
N PRO A 100 -1.54 12.78 0.94
CA PRO A 100 -1.23 11.65 0.06
C PRO A 100 0.15 11.71 -0.57
N HIS A 101 0.75 12.91 -0.72
CA HIS A 101 2.07 13.09 -1.32
C HIS A 101 3.20 12.50 -0.46
N GLN A 102 2.97 12.21 0.82
CA GLN A 102 3.91 11.45 1.65
C GLN A 102 4.22 10.04 1.09
N ASN A 103 3.44 9.58 0.12
CA ASN A 103 3.69 8.33 -0.58
C ASN A 103 4.57 8.49 -1.84
N ASP A 104 4.91 9.71 -2.24
CA ASP A 104 5.49 9.98 -3.58
C ASP A 104 6.85 9.30 -3.76
N VAL A 105 7.75 9.41 -2.80
CA VAL A 105 9.09 8.79 -2.86
C VAL A 105 8.99 7.29 -3.09
N ALA A 106 8.13 6.60 -2.33
CA ALA A 106 7.96 5.15 -2.49
C ALA A 106 7.34 4.77 -3.85
N VAL A 107 6.45 5.61 -4.40
CA VAL A 107 5.90 5.41 -5.75
C VAL A 107 6.98 5.63 -6.81
N ASP A 108 7.82 6.66 -6.65
CA ASP A 108 8.89 6.97 -7.60
C ASP A 108 9.98 5.89 -7.60
N MET A 109 10.25 5.24 -6.46
CA MET A 109 11.12 4.06 -6.41
C MET A 109 10.56 2.91 -7.28
N VAL A 110 9.24 2.66 -7.25
CA VAL A 110 8.62 1.65 -8.13
C VAL A 110 8.67 2.09 -9.60
N ARG A 111 8.47 3.38 -9.88
CA ARG A 111 8.58 3.91 -11.27
C ARG A 111 9.99 3.74 -11.82
N LEU A 112 11.00 4.08 -11.01
CA LEU A 112 12.41 3.92 -11.39
C LEU A 112 12.73 2.45 -11.66
N PHE A 113 12.32 1.55 -10.77
CA PHE A 113 12.44 0.11 -10.99
C PHE A 113 11.82 -0.32 -12.33
N CYS A 114 10.60 0.15 -12.61
CA CYS A 114 9.92 -0.16 -13.87
C CYS A 114 10.71 0.33 -15.09
N LEU A 115 11.21 1.56 -15.03
CA LEU A 115 11.99 2.17 -16.10
C LEU A 115 13.28 1.40 -16.37
N GLU A 116 14.05 1.10 -15.33
CA GLU A 116 15.34 0.42 -15.43
C GLU A 116 15.21 -1.04 -15.89
N ASN A 117 14.13 -1.71 -15.50
CA ASN A 117 13.91 -3.13 -15.79
C ASN A 117 12.91 -3.37 -16.93
N GLY A 118 12.43 -2.34 -17.63
CA GLY A 118 11.55 -2.45 -18.78
C GLY A 118 10.14 -2.94 -18.46
N TYR A 119 9.66 -2.76 -17.22
CA TYR A 119 8.27 -3.02 -16.86
C TYR A 119 7.38 -1.83 -17.23
N PRO A 120 6.21 -2.03 -17.85
CA PRO A 120 5.26 -0.93 -18.02
C PRO A 120 4.72 -0.46 -16.66
N PHE A 121 4.86 0.83 -16.32
CA PHE A 121 4.19 1.41 -15.16
C PHE A 121 2.75 1.76 -15.51
N GLY A 122 1.80 1.31 -14.68
CA GLY A 122 0.37 1.48 -14.87
C GLY A 122 -0.24 2.61 -14.04
N ALA A 123 -1.31 2.31 -13.34
CA ALA A 123 -2.04 3.25 -12.50
C ALA A 123 -1.54 3.24 -11.05
N CYS A 124 -1.62 4.42 -10.41
CA CYS A 124 -1.27 4.59 -9.00
C CYS A 124 -2.44 5.21 -8.23
N LEU A 125 -2.68 4.72 -6.99
CA LEU A 125 -3.57 5.35 -6.02
C LEU A 125 -2.82 5.57 -4.70
N LYS A 126 -2.66 6.83 -4.30
CA LYS A 126 -2.07 7.28 -3.04
C LYS A 126 -3.17 7.62 -2.03
N ILE A 127 -3.16 6.96 -0.86
CA ILE A 127 -4.17 7.14 0.19
C ILE A 127 -3.51 7.78 1.41
N GLY A 128 -3.92 9.01 1.74
CA GLY A 128 -3.58 9.68 2.99
C GLY A 128 -4.58 9.33 4.09
N GLY A 129 -4.15 9.42 5.37
CA GLY A 129 -4.95 9.01 6.53
C GLY A 129 -5.34 7.54 6.48
N GLY A 130 -4.57 6.73 5.76
CA GLY A 130 -4.91 5.36 5.38
C GLY A 130 -5.05 4.39 6.54
N GLU A 131 -4.60 4.74 7.72
CA GLU A 131 -4.80 3.94 8.93
C GLU A 131 -6.24 4.05 9.46
N ALA A 132 -6.83 5.23 9.38
CA ALA A 132 -8.12 5.55 10.01
C ALA A 132 -9.28 5.71 9.02
N ILE A 133 -9.04 6.17 7.79
CA ILE A 133 -10.08 6.62 6.85
C ILE A 133 -11.19 5.58 6.61
N LEU A 134 -10.86 4.29 6.59
CA LEU A 134 -11.84 3.23 6.40
C LEU A 134 -12.81 3.06 7.59
N GLY A 135 -12.44 3.55 8.77
CA GLY A 135 -13.27 3.57 9.97
C GLY A 135 -14.06 4.86 10.14
N THR A 136 -14.03 5.78 9.19
CA THR A 136 -14.69 7.08 9.22
C THR A 136 -15.82 7.17 8.18
N PRO A 137 -16.69 8.18 8.28
CA PRO A 137 -17.67 8.46 7.23
C PRO A 137 -17.06 8.67 5.85
N PHE A 138 -15.77 9.03 5.76
CA PHE A 138 -15.07 9.30 4.50
C PHE A 138 -14.63 8.03 3.74
N ALA A 139 -14.88 6.84 4.28
CA ALA A 139 -14.58 5.56 3.61
C ALA A 139 -15.14 5.46 2.17
N PHE A 140 -16.23 6.17 1.87
CA PHE A 140 -16.81 6.19 0.52
C PHE A 140 -15.88 6.82 -0.52
N LEU A 141 -15.06 7.81 -0.13
CA LEU A 141 -14.08 8.44 -1.01
C LEU A 141 -13.03 7.41 -1.46
N VAL A 142 -12.51 6.62 -0.51
CA VAL A 142 -11.59 5.53 -0.80
C VAL A 142 -12.21 4.50 -1.72
N ARG A 143 -13.45 4.06 -1.43
CA ARG A 143 -14.16 3.08 -2.27
C ARG A 143 -14.36 3.59 -3.71
N ARG A 144 -14.62 4.91 -3.89
CA ARG A 144 -14.72 5.55 -5.20
C ARG A 144 -13.37 5.55 -5.92
N SER A 145 -12.29 5.92 -5.22
CA SER A 145 -10.93 5.98 -5.79
C SER A 145 -10.40 4.58 -6.15
N ILE A 146 -10.65 3.57 -5.32
CA ILE A 146 -10.32 2.17 -5.63
C ILE A 146 -11.09 1.69 -6.87
N ARG A 147 -12.36 2.07 -7.03
CA ARG A 147 -13.13 1.75 -8.25
C ARG A 147 -12.50 2.41 -9.49
N ALA A 148 -12.02 3.65 -9.37
CA ALA A 148 -11.33 4.34 -10.46
C ALA A 148 -9.99 3.65 -10.79
N LEU A 149 -9.21 3.26 -9.78
CA LEU A 149 -7.98 2.48 -9.96
C LEU A 149 -8.27 1.16 -10.69
N ALA A 150 -9.26 0.39 -10.23
CA ALA A 150 -9.60 -0.89 -10.85
C ALA A 150 -10.01 -0.74 -12.34
N ARG A 151 -10.73 0.34 -12.68
CA ARG A 151 -11.06 0.65 -14.08
C ARG A 151 -9.84 1.03 -14.90
N ALA A 152 -8.89 1.80 -14.34
CA ALA A 152 -7.67 2.19 -15.02
C ALA A 152 -6.80 0.97 -15.29
N VAL A 153 -6.59 0.09 -14.30
CA VAL A 153 -5.84 -1.16 -14.44
C VAL A 153 -6.49 -2.07 -15.49
N ALA A 154 -7.81 -2.30 -15.41
CA ALA A 154 -8.54 -3.14 -16.36
C ALA A 154 -8.46 -2.62 -17.81
N ALA A 155 -8.38 -1.30 -17.98
CA ALA A 155 -8.25 -0.67 -19.29
C ALA A 155 -6.80 -0.53 -19.75
N GLY A 156 -5.82 -1.02 -18.97
CA GLY A 156 -4.41 -0.88 -19.28
C GLY A 156 -3.91 0.57 -19.35
N ARG A 157 -4.57 1.50 -18.65
CA ARG A 157 -4.27 2.94 -18.69
C ARG A 157 -3.42 3.36 -17.51
N SER A 158 -2.47 4.23 -17.75
CA SER A 158 -1.80 4.97 -16.68
C SER A 158 -2.75 6.00 -16.08
N ALA A 159 -2.76 6.11 -14.77
CA ALA A 159 -3.52 7.10 -14.03
C ALA A 159 -2.83 7.39 -12.69
N GLU A 160 -2.86 8.64 -12.26
CA GLU A 160 -2.40 9.04 -10.94
C GLU A 160 -3.58 9.55 -10.13
N LEU A 161 -3.90 8.84 -9.06
CA LEU A 161 -5.06 9.08 -8.20
C LEU A 161 -4.57 9.34 -6.77
N ALA A 162 -5.25 10.25 -6.09
CA ALA A 162 -5.00 10.52 -4.68
C ALA A 162 -6.32 10.67 -3.93
N VAL A 163 -6.34 10.25 -2.66
CA VAL A 163 -7.49 10.41 -1.78
C VAL A 163 -7.04 10.57 -0.33
N THR A 164 -7.71 11.41 0.41
CA THR A 164 -7.53 11.57 1.86
C THR A 164 -8.84 12.01 2.51
N MET A 165 -8.82 12.13 3.83
CA MET A 165 -9.92 12.73 4.59
C MET A 165 -9.95 14.24 4.35
N PRO A 166 -11.13 14.84 4.05
CA PRO A 166 -11.27 16.28 3.85
C PRO A 166 -11.32 17.01 5.21
N LEU A 167 -10.22 16.90 5.96
CA LEU A 167 -10.03 17.53 7.26
C LEU A 167 -8.95 18.60 7.19
N SER A 168 -9.09 19.67 8.01
CA SER A 168 -7.97 20.56 8.23
C SER A 168 -6.85 19.83 8.99
N PRO A 169 -5.57 20.21 8.82
CA PRO A 169 -4.45 19.63 9.58
C PRO A 169 -4.69 19.66 11.09
N ARG A 170 -5.22 20.78 11.62
CA ARG A 170 -5.55 20.92 13.06
C ARG A 170 -6.60 19.90 13.51
N SER A 171 -7.65 19.68 12.71
CA SER A 171 -8.70 18.71 13.02
C SER A 171 -8.20 17.26 12.94
N PHE A 172 -7.33 16.98 11.98
CA PHE A 172 -6.69 15.67 11.84
C PHE A 172 -5.77 15.37 13.03
N VAL A 173 -4.88 16.30 13.40
CA VAL A 173 -3.98 16.16 14.56
C VAL A 173 -4.78 15.93 15.84
N ARG A 174 -5.85 16.69 16.08
CA ARG A 174 -6.71 16.51 17.26
C ARG A 174 -7.35 15.11 17.31
N ALA A 175 -7.86 14.64 16.18
CA ALA A 175 -8.45 13.31 16.07
C ALA A 175 -7.40 12.20 16.26
N SER A 176 -6.23 12.37 15.67
CA SER A 176 -5.08 11.47 15.80
C SER A 176 -4.58 11.37 17.25
N THR A 177 -4.39 12.51 17.91
CA THR A 177 -3.99 12.55 19.34
C THR A 177 -4.99 11.76 20.19
N ARG A 178 -6.29 12.00 20.01
CA ARG A 178 -7.32 11.26 20.74
C ARG A 178 -7.26 9.75 20.47
N TYR A 179 -7.08 9.36 19.22
CA TYR A 179 -6.96 7.96 18.81
C TYR A 179 -5.77 7.28 19.51
N TRP A 180 -4.59 7.90 19.43
CA TRP A 180 -3.37 7.34 20.03
C TRP A 180 -3.42 7.32 21.55
N THR A 181 -3.98 8.35 22.19
CA THR A 181 -4.19 8.37 23.65
C THR A 181 -5.10 7.22 24.10
N GLN A 182 -6.19 6.98 23.35
CA GLN A 182 -7.09 5.85 23.65
C GLN A 182 -6.39 4.49 23.43
N MET A 183 -5.58 4.38 22.37
CA MET A 183 -4.82 3.18 22.09
C MET A 183 -3.77 2.91 23.17
N GLY A 184 -3.05 3.94 23.61
CA GLY A 184 -2.12 3.87 24.73
C GLY A 184 -2.80 3.41 26.01
N ALA A 185 -3.90 4.03 26.39
CA ALA A 185 -4.68 3.66 27.57
C ALA A 185 -5.15 2.19 27.51
N ALA A 186 -5.60 1.71 26.34
CA ALA A 186 -5.99 0.31 26.14
C ALA A 186 -4.82 -0.67 26.29
N ASN A 187 -3.57 -0.20 26.16
CA ASN A 187 -2.35 -0.96 26.39
C ASN A 187 -1.65 -0.64 27.72
N GLY A 188 -2.35 0.03 28.66
CA GLY A 188 -1.84 0.35 29.98
C GLY A 188 -0.84 1.51 30.05
N CYS A 189 -0.70 2.30 28.97
CA CYS A 189 0.19 3.47 28.93
C CYS A 189 -0.55 4.75 29.31
N THR A 190 0.05 5.60 30.15
CA THR A 190 -0.46 6.93 30.46
C THR A 190 -0.05 7.94 29.39
N PRO A 191 -0.76 9.10 29.27
CA PRO A 191 -0.34 10.15 28.34
C PRO A 191 1.09 10.66 28.59
N GLU A 192 1.53 10.71 29.86
CA GLU A 192 2.88 11.13 30.27
C GLU A 192 3.92 10.11 29.77
N GLN A 193 3.66 8.81 29.94
CA GLN A 193 4.51 7.75 29.39
C GLN A 193 4.60 7.79 27.86
N MET A 194 3.47 8.06 27.19
CA MET A 194 3.45 8.20 25.72
C MET A 194 4.21 9.45 25.24
N ALA A 195 4.34 10.47 26.04
CA ALA A 195 5.09 11.70 25.73
C ALA A 195 6.57 11.60 26.11
N SER A 196 6.99 10.59 26.87
CA SER A 196 8.37 10.37 27.22
C SER A 196 9.14 9.69 26.08
N MET A 197 10.46 9.94 26.03
CA MET A 197 11.38 9.23 25.13
C MET A 197 11.95 7.96 25.77
N ASP A 198 11.56 7.67 27.00
CA ASP A 198 12.02 6.49 27.76
C ASP A 198 11.27 5.25 27.26
N ILE A 199 11.92 4.47 26.43
CA ILE A 199 11.35 3.24 25.83
C ILE A 199 11.67 2.00 26.68
N GLU A 200 12.68 2.08 27.56
CA GLU A 200 13.10 1.01 28.41
C GLU A 200 12.82 1.33 29.88
N PRO A 201 12.40 0.34 30.69
CA PRO A 201 12.31 0.54 32.13
C PRO A 201 13.71 0.91 32.67
N GLN A 202 13.77 2.00 33.42
CA GLN A 202 14.99 2.36 34.12
C GLN A 202 15.38 1.21 35.06
N PRO A 203 16.67 0.80 35.09
CA PRO A 203 17.14 -0.32 35.90
C PRO A 203 16.94 -0.08 37.41
#